data_fa673a72470180df9065791979c4cfe2
#
_entry.id   fa673a72470180df9065791979c4cfe2
#
_cell.length_a   1.000
_cell.length_b   1.000
_cell.length_c   1.000
_cell.angle_alpha   90.00
_cell.angle_beta   90.00
_cell.angle_gamma   90.00
#
_symmetry.space_group_name_H-M   'P 1'
#
loop_
_entity.id
_entity.type
_entity.pdbx_description
1 polymer ?
#
loop_
_entity_poly.entity_id
_entity_poly.type
_entity_poly.pdbx_seq_one_letter_code
_entity_poly.pdbx_strand_id
1 'polypeptide(L)'
;MRRIALHGVVGLVVYGLVGGTAVARADVVLDWNTIMMSTLATQNPFAQARFAAITETAVFEAVNAITGDDDPYLGTVTAPPGASAEAAAAAAAHGVLTNYFPASAASLDAALVTSLAAIPDGQAKDDGVAVGEAAAAAMIADRTNDGSAPPQFYTPTSTDPGQWQLTPGCTAGVFLHWRDLKPFGVLRTDQFRPGPPPALTSGLYTKVYDEVKTVGAVDSTVRPQDRTDVAQYFAVASAPHVWNQAARQVSAAEERSLSENARTFALLNMALSDGLASVMEAKYQYVFWRPYTAIRAGDTDGNPQTDPDPTWTPLISTPCFPSYPSAHAVASYAARKIAEKTLGSGTIDVTLSHPGVPDVTLHYTRFSQITDDIDDARVFGGIHFRSDQDAGGKQGLSIGRYVYHHNLRPR
;
A
#
# COMPACT_ATOMS: atom_id res chain seq x y z
N MET A 1 31.00 76.97 -42.69
CA MET A 1 29.80 76.82 -41.79
C MET A 1 29.70 75.38 -41.30
N ARG A 2 30.12 75.17 -40.07
CA ARG A 2 30.11 73.82 -39.46
C ARG A 2 28.83 73.71 -38.66
N ARG A 3 28.03 72.63 -38.93
CA ARG A 3 26.88 72.26 -38.14
C ARG A 3 27.32 71.25 -37.08
N ILE A 4 27.07 71.56 -35.80
CA ILE A 4 27.33 70.76 -34.66
C ILE A 4 26.06 69.90 -34.46
N ALA A 5 26.18 68.56 -34.47
CA ALA A 5 25.14 67.60 -34.14
C ALA A 5 25.24 67.24 -32.66
N LEU A 6 24.18 67.51 -31.90
CA LEU A 6 23.99 67.07 -30.52
C LEU A 6 23.55 65.59 -30.53
N HIS A 7 24.33 64.71 -29.86
CA HIS A 7 23.91 63.36 -29.61
C HIS A 7 23.28 63.24 -28.20
N GLY A 8 21.97 62.98 -28.16
CA GLY A 8 21.28 62.69 -26.92
C GLY A 8 21.52 61.24 -26.54
N VAL A 9 22.07 60.97 -25.36
CA VAL A 9 22.21 59.69 -24.76
C VAL A 9 20.89 59.33 -24.07
N VAL A 10 20.16 58.35 -24.61
CA VAL A 10 19.00 57.74 -23.93
C VAL A 10 19.52 56.60 -23.05
N GLY A 11 19.51 56.79 -21.74
CA GLY A 11 19.81 55.78 -20.76
C GLY A 11 18.68 54.77 -20.68
N LEU A 12 18.94 53.54 -21.09
CA LEU A 12 18.03 52.38 -20.91
C LEU A 12 18.19 51.87 -19.48
N VAL A 13 17.20 52.09 -18.61
CA VAL A 13 17.11 51.45 -17.29
C VAL A 13 16.55 50.07 -17.50
N VAL A 14 17.42 49.07 -17.44
CA VAL A 14 17.01 47.63 -17.42
C VAL A 14 16.62 47.30 -16.00
N TYR A 15 15.30 47.18 -15.73
CA TYR A 15 14.80 46.52 -14.51
C TYR A 15 15.08 45.03 -14.65
N GLY A 16 16.09 44.53 -13.95
CA GLY A 16 16.33 43.11 -13.76
C GLY A 16 15.23 42.54 -12.89
N LEU A 17 14.30 41.80 -13.49
CA LEU A 17 13.45 40.85 -12.77
C LEU A 17 14.36 39.75 -12.22
N VAL A 18 14.71 39.85 -10.94
CA VAL A 18 15.26 38.72 -10.20
C VAL A 18 14.07 37.76 -9.99
N GLY A 19 13.88 36.87 -10.96
CA GLY A 19 13.03 35.68 -10.80
C GLY A 19 13.71 34.77 -9.79
N GLY A 20 13.37 34.88 -8.52
CA GLY A 20 13.69 33.87 -7.55
C GLY A 20 13.01 32.59 -8.02
N THR A 21 13.80 31.60 -8.43
CA THR A 21 13.33 30.22 -8.54
C THR A 21 12.90 29.84 -7.12
N ALA A 22 11.60 29.82 -6.87
CA ALA A 22 11.08 29.17 -5.67
C ALA A 22 11.61 27.73 -5.72
N VAL A 23 12.53 27.40 -4.83
CA VAL A 23 12.90 26.03 -4.57
C VAL A 23 11.58 25.37 -4.18
N ALA A 24 11.10 24.38 -4.97
CA ALA A 24 9.92 23.63 -4.64
C ALA A 24 10.12 23.10 -3.20
N ARG A 25 9.28 23.59 -2.29
CA ARG A 25 9.38 23.21 -0.87
C ARG A 25 9.02 21.73 -0.82
N ALA A 26 9.92 20.91 -0.30
CA ALA A 26 9.64 19.51 -0.10
C ALA A 26 8.35 19.35 0.72
N ASP A 27 7.40 18.55 0.24
CA ASP A 27 6.16 18.32 0.95
C ASP A 27 6.43 17.39 2.14
N VAL A 28 6.21 17.91 3.34
CA VAL A 28 6.52 17.20 4.59
C VAL A 28 5.74 15.88 4.73
N VAL A 29 4.56 15.76 4.13
CA VAL A 29 3.79 14.50 4.12
C VAL A 29 4.52 13.45 3.27
N LEU A 30 5.03 13.82 2.08
CA LEU A 30 5.78 12.91 1.21
C LEU A 30 7.11 12.49 1.85
N ASP A 31 7.78 13.41 2.53
CA ASP A 31 9.03 13.14 3.25
C ASP A 31 8.79 12.14 4.39
N TRP A 32 7.78 12.40 5.22
CA TRP A 32 7.46 11.51 6.34
C TRP A 32 6.87 10.17 5.90
N ASN A 33 6.16 10.11 4.76
CA ASN A 33 5.78 8.83 4.15
C ASN A 33 7.01 8.02 3.74
N THR A 34 8.07 8.67 3.22
CA THR A 34 9.33 8.00 2.90
C THR A 34 10.04 7.49 4.16
N ILE A 35 10.12 8.30 5.22
CA ILE A 35 10.70 7.93 6.51
C ILE A 35 9.91 6.78 7.13
N MET A 36 8.59 6.86 7.13
CA MET A 36 7.70 5.80 7.59
C MET A 36 7.97 4.49 6.86
N MET A 37 7.94 4.47 5.54
CA MET A 37 8.16 3.24 4.78
C MET A 37 9.56 2.64 5.01
N SER A 38 10.57 3.48 5.22
CA SER A 38 11.92 3.03 5.61
C SER A 38 11.93 2.41 7.01
N THR A 39 11.24 3.03 7.97
CA THR A 39 11.09 2.51 9.34
C THR A 39 10.38 1.17 9.37
N LEU A 40 9.37 0.99 8.50
CA LEU A 40 8.57 -0.23 8.39
C LEU A 40 9.22 -1.34 7.54
N ALA A 41 10.35 -1.11 6.90
CA ALA A 41 10.92 -2.00 5.88
C ALA A 41 11.15 -3.46 6.35
N THR A 42 11.43 -3.67 7.63
CA THR A 42 11.65 -5.00 8.22
C THR A 42 10.37 -5.68 8.72
N GLN A 43 9.25 -4.98 8.71
CA GLN A 43 7.97 -5.53 9.14
C GLN A 43 7.36 -6.41 8.04
N ASN A 44 6.56 -7.41 8.45
CA ASN A 44 5.76 -8.17 7.47
C ASN A 44 4.70 -7.26 6.80
N PRO A 45 4.20 -7.61 5.60
CA PRO A 45 3.29 -6.75 4.83
C PRO A 45 2.01 -6.33 5.57
N PHE A 46 1.49 -7.16 6.46
CA PHE A 46 0.29 -6.86 7.25
C PHE A 46 0.58 -5.78 8.29
N ALA A 47 1.68 -5.93 9.02
CA ALA A 47 2.14 -4.94 9.99
C ALA A 47 2.51 -3.62 9.30
N GLN A 48 3.19 -3.67 8.12
CA GLN A 48 3.47 -2.48 7.31
C GLN A 48 2.17 -1.70 7.01
N ALA A 49 1.14 -2.37 6.50
CA ALA A 49 -0.12 -1.72 6.15
C ALA A 49 -0.81 -1.09 7.36
N ARG A 50 -0.84 -1.82 8.49
CA ARG A 50 -1.46 -1.32 9.73
C ARG A 50 -0.73 -0.10 10.27
N PHE A 51 0.59 -0.17 10.42
CA PHE A 51 1.34 0.96 10.96
C PHE A 51 1.35 2.16 10.02
N ALA A 52 1.39 1.93 8.72
CA ALA A 52 1.24 2.99 7.73
C ALA A 52 -0.15 3.66 7.84
N ALA A 53 -1.22 2.87 7.99
CA ALA A 53 -2.56 3.42 8.17
C ALA A 53 -2.69 4.24 9.47
N ILE A 54 -2.10 3.79 10.59
CA ILE A 54 -2.08 4.55 11.85
C ILE A 54 -1.34 5.88 11.66
N THR A 55 -0.14 5.83 11.06
CA THR A 55 0.71 7.02 10.87
C THR A 55 0.04 8.03 9.95
N GLU A 56 -0.41 7.59 8.77
CA GLU A 56 -0.99 8.51 7.78
C GLU A 56 -2.36 9.06 8.20
N THR A 57 -3.13 8.29 8.97
CA THR A 57 -4.39 8.82 9.54
C THR A 57 -4.11 9.84 10.65
N ALA A 58 -3.04 9.66 11.45
CA ALA A 58 -2.63 10.68 12.42
C ALA A 58 -2.14 11.97 11.74
N VAL A 59 -1.37 11.84 10.64
CA VAL A 59 -0.95 12.97 9.81
C VAL A 59 -2.16 13.70 9.25
N PHE A 60 -3.12 12.96 8.69
CA PHE A 60 -4.36 13.54 8.18
C PHE A 60 -5.16 14.27 9.27
N GLU A 61 -5.37 13.66 10.44
CA GLU A 61 -6.10 14.29 11.57
C GLU A 61 -5.42 15.61 11.98
N ALA A 62 -4.09 15.62 12.06
CA ALA A 62 -3.33 16.81 12.44
C ALA A 62 -3.46 17.94 11.41
N VAL A 63 -3.28 17.62 10.11
CA VAL A 63 -3.41 18.60 9.02
C VAL A 63 -4.85 19.11 8.93
N ASN A 64 -5.82 18.19 8.90
CA ASN A 64 -7.24 18.54 8.74
C ASN A 64 -7.82 19.33 9.93
N ALA A 65 -7.30 19.12 11.15
CA ALA A 65 -7.68 19.94 12.30
C ALA A 65 -7.33 21.44 12.11
N ILE A 66 -6.31 21.73 11.29
CA ILE A 66 -5.86 23.09 10.98
C ILE A 66 -6.54 23.63 9.71
N THR A 67 -6.60 22.82 8.65
CA THR A 67 -7.12 23.26 7.34
C THR A 67 -8.64 23.19 7.25
N GLY A 68 -9.27 22.19 7.85
CA GLY A 68 -10.72 22.00 7.86
C GLY A 68 -11.34 21.56 6.54
N ASP A 69 -10.53 21.09 5.58
CA ASP A 69 -10.94 20.80 4.20
C ASP A 69 -11.85 19.58 4.08
N ASP A 70 -11.70 18.62 4.99
CA ASP A 70 -12.35 17.30 4.90
C ASP A 70 -13.09 16.92 6.19
N ASP A 71 -13.96 15.91 6.11
CA ASP A 71 -14.54 15.27 7.27
C ASP A 71 -13.43 14.57 8.09
N PRO A 72 -13.31 14.82 9.42
CA PRO A 72 -12.26 14.20 10.23
C PRO A 72 -12.48 12.69 10.37
N TYR A 73 -11.40 11.95 10.66
CA TYR A 73 -11.47 10.53 10.98
C TYR A 73 -11.97 10.30 12.42
N LEU A 74 -11.27 10.84 13.42
CA LEU A 74 -11.68 10.79 14.84
C LEU A 74 -12.48 12.04 15.26
N GLY A 75 -12.09 13.21 14.75
CA GLY A 75 -12.73 14.48 15.06
C GLY A 75 -12.52 14.95 16.51
N THR A 76 -11.49 14.46 17.18
CA THR A 76 -11.18 14.79 18.59
C THR A 76 -10.06 15.80 18.73
N VAL A 77 -9.34 16.09 17.65
CA VAL A 77 -8.21 17.03 17.62
C VAL A 77 -8.72 18.42 17.25
N THR A 78 -8.29 19.43 18.00
CA THR A 78 -8.59 20.84 17.72
C THR A 78 -7.30 21.62 17.56
N ALA A 79 -7.28 22.63 16.69
CA ALA A 79 -6.11 23.44 16.43
C ALA A 79 -6.36 24.92 16.76
N PRO A 80 -5.39 25.63 17.36
CA PRO A 80 -5.43 27.07 17.45
C PRO A 80 -5.38 27.73 16.05
N PRO A 81 -6.02 28.88 15.86
CA PRO A 81 -5.94 29.61 14.60
C PRO A 81 -4.49 29.97 14.24
N GLY A 82 -4.07 29.64 13.02
CA GLY A 82 -2.74 29.97 12.51
C GLY A 82 -1.65 28.96 12.88
N ALA A 83 -1.98 27.82 13.48
CA ALA A 83 -1.05 26.71 13.69
C ALA A 83 -0.45 26.22 12.36
N SER A 84 0.83 25.80 12.35
CA SER A 84 1.49 25.26 11.15
C SER A 84 1.06 23.85 10.86
N ALA A 85 0.41 23.64 9.72
CA ALA A 85 0.01 22.31 9.26
C ALA A 85 1.22 21.41 8.93
N GLU A 86 2.31 21.99 8.45
CA GLU A 86 3.56 21.25 8.18
C GLU A 86 4.21 20.76 9.48
N ALA A 87 4.23 21.59 10.53
CA ALA A 87 4.75 21.17 11.84
C ALA A 87 3.88 20.06 12.45
N ALA A 88 2.55 20.20 12.28
CA ALA A 88 1.60 19.21 12.76
C ALA A 88 1.75 17.85 12.05
N ALA A 89 1.91 17.86 10.72
CA ALA A 89 2.15 16.64 9.95
C ALA A 89 3.43 15.90 10.41
N ALA A 90 4.55 16.64 10.54
CA ALA A 90 5.82 16.06 10.99
C ALA A 90 5.72 15.48 12.41
N ALA A 91 5.13 16.24 13.35
CA ALA A 91 4.97 15.82 14.73
C ALA A 91 4.03 14.60 14.89
N ALA A 92 2.96 14.54 14.10
CA ALA A 92 2.04 13.41 14.09
C ALA A 92 2.71 12.11 13.63
N ALA A 93 3.41 12.15 12.49
CA ALA A 93 4.14 11.00 11.99
C ALA A 93 5.24 10.55 12.99
N HIS A 94 6.03 11.49 13.50
CA HIS A 94 7.05 11.23 14.50
C HIS A 94 6.48 10.56 15.74
N GLY A 95 5.39 11.09 16.31
CA GLY A 95 4.78 10.58 17.54
C GLY A 95 4.28 9.13 17.40
N VAL A 96 3.65 8.80 16.28
CA VAL A 96 3.22 7.40 15.99
C VAL A 96 4.42 6.49 15.82
N LEU A 97 5.40 6.89 14.99
CA LEU A 97 6.54 6.04 14.67
C LEU A 97 7.44 5.78 15.88
N THR A 98 7.72 6.78 16.71
CA THR A 98 8.52 6.60 17.93
C THR A 98 7.83 5.73 18.97
N ASN A 99 6.50 5.82 19.08
CA ASN A 99 5.73 4.96 19.98
C ASN A 99 5.84 3.47 19.61
N TYR A 100 5.69 3.13 18.33
CA TYR A 100 5.71 1.74 17.89
C TYR A 100 7.13 1.21 17.56
N PHE A 101 8.07 2.10 17.24
CA PHE A 101 9.44 1.76 16.84
C PHE A 101 10.50 2.50 17.67
N PRO A 102 10.54 2.31 19.00
CA PRO A 102 11.46 3.05 19.88
C PRO A 102 12.94 2.80 19.55
N ALA A 103 13.27 1.69 18.91
CA ALA A 103 14.63 1.43 18.43
C ALA A 103 15.08 2.39 17.32
N SER A 104 14.13 3.02 16.61
CA SER A 104 14.38 4.02 15.57
C SER A 104 14.30 5.47 16.08
N ALA A 105 14.05 5.68 17.39
CA ALA A 105 13.79 7.01 17.94
C ALA A 105 14.86 8.04 17.57
N ALA A 106 16.15 7.72 17.72
CA ALA A 106 17.23 8.66 17.40
C ALA A 106 17.21 9.16 15.93
N SER A 107 16.91 8.29 14.99
CA SER A 107 16.78 8.68 13.56
C SER A 107 15.50 9.47 13.29
N LEU A 108 14.41 9.13 13.96
CA LEU A 108 13.13 9.81 13.85
C LEU A 108 13.20 11.22 14.49
N ASP A 109 13.86 11.36 15.64
CA ASP A 109 14.11 12.66 16.28
C ASP A 109 14.95 13.59 15.37
N ALA A 110 16.01 13.05 14.76
CA ALA A 110 16.83 13.82 13.81
C ALA A 110 16.03 14.27 12.58
N ALA A 111 15.13 13.42 12.08
CA ALA A 111 14.23 13.75 10.97
C ALA A 111 13.23 14.85 11.38
N LEU A 112 12.66 14.78 12.59
CA LEU A 112 11.75 15.81 13.11
C LEU A 112 12.47 17.16 13.23
N VAL A 113 13.67 17.18 13.82
CA VAL A 113 14.50 18.40 13.91
C VAL A 113 14.72 19.00 12.52
N THR A 114 15.04 18.19 11.52
CA THR A 114 15.24 18.63 10.13
C THR A 114 13.97 19.24 9.53
N SER A 115 12.83 18.58 9.70
CA SER A 115 11.54 19.07 9.19
C SER A 115 11.14 20.40 9.84
N LEU A 116 11.29 20.49 11.17
CA LEU A 116 10.95 21.70 11.92
C LEU A 116 11.90 22.87 11.67
N ALA A 117 13.17 22.61 11.32
CA ALA A 117 14.12 23.67 10.96
C ALA A 117 13.74 24.41 9.66
N ALA A 118 12.95 23.81 8.79
CA ALA A 118 12.45 24.45 7.58
C ALA A 118 11.24 25.39 7.82
N ILE A 119 10.68 25.39 9.04
CA ILE A 119 9.50 26.17 9.44
C ILE A 119 9.98 27.33 10.33
N PRO A 120 9.55 28.57 10.08
CA PRO A 120 9.92 29.72 10.92
C PRO A 120 9.56 29.49 12.39
N ASP A 121 10.47 29.88 13.29
CA ASP A 121 10.23 29.81 14.74
C ASP A 121 9.08 30.73 15.16
N GLY A 122 8.31 30.31 16.15
CA GLY A 122 7.22 31.07 16.73
C GLY A 122 5.98 30.24 17.07
N GLN A 123 4.97 30.91 17.59
CA GLN A 123 3.75 30.28 18.11
C GLN A 123 3.06 29.34 17.10
N ALA A 124 3.04 29.71 15.82
CA ALA A 124 2.41 28.86 14.77
C ALA A 124 3.07 27.46 14.68
N LYS A 125 4.40 27.43 14.79
CA LYS A 125 5.16 26.17 14.78
C LYS A 125 4.92 25.37 16.06
N ASP A 126 4.97 26.02 17.22
CA ASP A 126 4.75 25.38 18.51
C ASP A 126 3.33 24.80 18.61
N ASP A 127 2.32 25.57 18.17
CA ASP A 127 0.93 25.11 18.11
C ASP A 127 0.76 23.95 17.13
N GLY A 128 1.44 24.01 15.98
CA GLY A 128 1.44 22.90 15.01
C GLY A 128 2.00 21.60 15.61
N VAL A 129 3.13 21.68 16.29
CA VAL A 129 3.73 20.52 16.97
C VAL A 129 2.75 19.92 17.99
N ALA A 130 2.12 20.75 18.83
CA ALA A 130 1.16 20.31 19.83
C ALA A 130 -0.08 19.63 19.20
N VAL A 131 -0.57 20.14 18.06
CA VAL A 131 -1.67 19.51 17.30
C VAL A 131 -1.24 18.14 16.76
N GLY A 132 -0.03 18.02 16.22
CA GLY A 132 0.51 16.76 15.71
C GLY A 132 0.66 15.71 16.81
N GLU A 133 1.22 16.08 17.95
CA GLU A 133 1.35 15.20 19.11
C GLU A 133 -0.01 14.71 19.63
N ALA A 134 -1.03 15.60 19.67
CA ALA A 134 -2.38 15.25 20.06
C ALA A 134 -3.02 14.26 19.07
N ALA A 135 -2.82 14.44 17.76
CA ALA A 135 -3.30 13.53 16.73
C ALA A 135 -2.63 12.16 16.81
N ALA A 136 -1.31 12.11 17.02
CA ALA A 136 -0.59 10.86 17.24
C ALA A 136 -1.14 10.11 18.46
N ALA A 137 -1.29 10.79 19.60
CA ALA A 137 -1.82 10.20 20.83
C ALA A 137 -3.24 9.66 20.63
N ALA A 138 -4.12 10.39 19.95
CA ALA A 138 -5.50 9.97 19.67
C ALA A 138 -5.53 8.71 18.79
N MET A 139 -4.72 8.65 17.73
CA MET A 139 -4.66 7.47 16.85
C MET A 139 -4.04 6.25 17.53
N ILE A 140 -3.00 6.42 18.36
CA ILE A 140 -2.42 5.34 19.16
C ILE A 140 -3.46 4.77 20.12
N ALA A 141 -4.22 5.63 20.81
CA ALA A 141 -5.29 5.21 21.70
C ALA A 141 -6.41 4.46 20.97
N ASP A 142 -6.84 4.94 19.79
CA ASP A 142 -7.88 4.30 18.98
C ASP A 142 -7.47 2.90 18.50
N ARG A 143 -6.16 2.65 18.33
CA ARG A 143 -5.61 1.38 17.85
C ARG A 143 -5.05 0.49 18.96
N THR A 144 -5.24 0.88 20.20
CA THR A 144 -4.95 -0.01 21.33
C THR A 144 -5.95 -1.17 21.35
N ASN A 145 -5.43 -2.41 21.38
CA ASN A 145 -6.25 -3.65 21.37
C ASN A 145 -7.14 -3.81 20.13
N ASP A 146 -6.65 -3.42 18.97
CA ASP A 146 -7.38 -3.48 17.70
C ASP A 146 -7.43 -4.88 17.04
N GLY A 147 -6.97 -5.92 17.71
CA GLY A 147 -6.96 -7.29 17.20
C GLY A 147 -5.64 -7.71 16.50
N SER A 148 -4.67 -6.79 16.37
CA SER A 148 -3.36 -7.08 15.75
C SER A 148 -2.44 -7.95 16.62
N ALA A 149 -2.81 -8.21 17.86
CA ALA A 149 -2.07 -9.03 18.84
C ALA A 149 -3.03 -9.69 19.84
N PRO A 150 -2.67 -10.85 20.43
CA PRO A 150 -1.48 -11.66 20.13
C PRO A 150 -1.60 -12.42 18.79
N PRO A 151 -0.48 -12.85 18.18
CA PRO A 151 -0.52 -13.69 16.99
C PRO A 151 -1.30 -14.98 17.20
N GLN A 152 -2.14 -15.33 16.21
CA GLN A 152 -2.86 -16.61 16.18
C GLN A 152 -2.47 -17.39 14.93
N PHE A 153 -2.46 -18.72 15.07
CA PHE A 153 -2.04 -19.66 14.05
C PHE A 153 -3.16 -20.62 13.73
N TYR A 154 -3.19 -21.07 12.48
CA TYR A 154 -4.14 -22.07 12.01
C TYR A 154 -3.42 -23.42 11.80
N THR A 155 -3.97 -24.49 12.36
CA THR A 155 -3.52 -25.86 12.10
C THR A 155 -4.50 -26.53 11.14
N PRO A 156 -4.06 -27.02 9.95
CA PRO A 156 -4.93 -27.76 9.05
C PRO A 156 -5.52 -29.00 9.75
N THR A 157 -6.82 -29.19 9.58
CA THR A 157 -7.57 -30.31 10.20
C THR A 157 -8.04 -31.36 9.19
N SER A 158 -7.89 -31.10 7.89
CA SER A 158 -8.26 -32.01 6.81
C SER A 158 -7.18 -32.05 5.73
N THR A 159 -7.06 -33.21 5.09
CA THR A 159 -6.28 -33.44 3.87
C THR A 159 -7.16 -33.65 2.65
N ASP A 160 -8.46 -33.39 2.76
CA ASP A 160 -9.42 -33.52 1.66
C ASP A 160 -9.01 -32.59 0.48
N PRO A 161 -9.31 -33.03 -0.75
CA PRO A 161 -9.07 -32.18 -1.93
C PRO A 161 -9.72 -30.80 -1.79
N GLY A 162 -8.98 -29.76 -2.19
CA GLY A 162 -9.42 -28.38 -2.05
C GLY A 162 -9.05 -27.73 -0.69
N GLN A 163 -8.74 -28.51 0.34
CA GLN A 163 -8.37 -27.99 1.66
C GLN A 163 -6.89 -27.61 1.72
N TRP A 164 -6.60 -26.46 2.32
CA TRP A 164 -5.23 -25.99 2.49
C TRP A 164 -4.45 -26.88 3.44
N GLN A 165 -3.26 -27.25 3.00
CA GLN A 165 -2.29 -28.04 3.75
C GLN A 165 -0.98 -27.26 3.88
N LEU A 166 -0.13 -27.67 4.83
CA LEU A 166 1.20 -27.12 4.98
C LEU A 166 2.04 -27.34 3.72
N THR A 167 2.59 -26.27 3.18
CA THR A 167 3.53 -26.31 2.07
C THR A 167 4.96 -26.25 2.60
N PRO A 168 6.00 -26.56 1.79
CA PRO A 168 7.39 -26.55 2.24
C PRO A 168 7.78 -25.25 2.95
N GLY A 169 8.42 -25.39 4.12
CA GLY A 169 8.80 -24.25 4.97
C GLY A 169 7.72 -23.76 5.93
N CYS A 170 6.49 -24.26 5.83
CA CYS A 170 5.41 -23.87 6.73
C CYS A 170 5.25 -24.86 7.90
N THR A 171 5.06 -24.33 9.11
CA THR A 171 4.76 -25.10 10.32
C THR A 171 3.33 -24.90 10.82
N ALA A 172 2.68 -23.80 10.39
CA ALA A 172 1.29 -23.47 10.69
C ALA A 172 0.78 -22.46 9.67
N GLY A 173 -0.53 -22.24 9.62
CA GLY A 173 -1.12 -21.09 8.95
C GLY A 173 -0.91 -19.82 9.77
N VAL A 174 -0.35 -18.78 9.18
CA VAL A 174 0.01 -17.51 9.86
C VAL A 174 -1.05 -16.43 9.63
N PHE A 175 -1.01 -15.39 10.46
CA PHE A 175 -1.89 -14.21 10.36
C PHE A 175 -3.39 -14.48 10.54
N LEU A 176 -3.78 -15.54 11.21
CA LEU A 176 -5.20 -15.86 11.48
C LEU A 176 -5.92 -14.72 12.20
N HIS A 177 -5.27 -14.07 13.17
CA HIS A 177 -5.82 -12.97 13.98
C HIS A 177 -6.14 -11.70 13.16
N TRP A 178 -5.53 -11.53 11.96
CA TRP A 178 -5.81 -10.36 11.12
C TRP A 178 -7.25 -10.32 10.60
N ARG A 179 -7.94 -11.46 10.57
CA ARG A 179 -9.36 -11.53 10.22
C ARG A 179 -10.26 -10.72 11.19
N ASP A 180 -9.79 -10.54 12.42
CA ASP A 180 -10.50 -9.88 13.52
C ASP A 180 -9.93 -8.47 13.79
N LEU A 181 -9.03 -7.96 12.93
CA LEU A 181 -8.50 -6.62 13.06
C LEU A 181 -9.64 -5.59 12.96
N LYS A 182 -9.65 -4.60 13.86
CA LYS A 182 -10.54 -3.43 13.78
C LYS A 182 -10.22 -2.68 12.48
N PRO A 183 -11.15 -2.61 11.50
CA PRO A 183 -10.88 -1.91 10.24
C PRO A 183 -10.69 -0.40 10.44
N PHE A 184 -10.12 0.25 9.42
CA PHE A 184 -9.99 1.71 9.38
C PHE A 184 -11.18 2.37 8.66
N GLY A 185 -11.58 1.87 7.51
CA GLY A 185 -12.56 2.52 6.66
C GLY A 185 -13.78 1.67 6.30
N VAL A 186 -13.68 0.33 6.32
CA VAL A 186 -14.84 -0.56 6.15
C VAL A 186 -15.49 -0.86 7.50
N LEU A 187 -16.74 -1.31 7.51
CA LEU A 187 -17.46 -1.59 8.75
C LEU A 187 -17.02 -2.90 9.43
N ARG A 188 -16.68 -3.91 8.61
CA ARG A 188 -16.28 -5.25 9.04
C ARG A 188 -15.37 -5.89 7.98
N THR A 189 -14.50 -6.77 8.40
CA THR A 189 -13.56 -7.48 7.50
C THR A 189 -14.26 -8.42 6.51
N ASP A 190 -15.45 -8.93 6.82
CA ASP A 190 -16.26 -9.79 5.94
C ASP A 190 -17.23 -9.03 5.01
N GLN A 191 -17.26 -7.69 5.09
CA GLN A 191 -18.25 -6.86 4.37
C GLN A 191 -18.23 -7.09 2.84
N PHE A 192 -17.08 -7.36 2.26
CA PHE A 192 -16.88 -7.57 0.85
C PHE A 192 -16.31 -8.96 0.53
N ARG A 193 -16.60 -9.96 1.38
CA ARG A 193 -16.15 -11.35 1.13
C ARG A 193 -16.62 -11.82 -0.24
N PRO A 194 -15.73 -12.31 -1.11
CA PRO A 194 -16.15 -12.87 -2.41
C PRO A 194 -16.92 -14.18 -2.22
N GLY A 195 -17.59 -14.63 -3.27
CA GLY A 195 -18.15 -15.99 -3.31
C GLY A 195 -17.07 -17.06 -3.17
N PRO A 196 -17.45 -18.34 -3.05
CA PRO A 196 -16.49 -19.45 -2.88
C PRO A 196 -15.55 -19.59 -4.09
N PRO A 197 -14.38 -20.25 -3.89
CA PRO A 197 -13.50 -20.64 -5.00
C PRO A 197 -14.23 -21.53 -6.00
N PRO A 198 -13.71 -21.67 -7.25
CA PRO A 198 -14.30 -22.57 -8.25
C PRO A 198 -14.38 -24.01 -7.72
N ALA A 199 -15.49 -24.70 -8.03
CA ALA A 199 -15.60 -26.13 -7.75
C ALA A 199 -14.49 -26.90 -8.48
N LEU A 200 -13.87 -27.87 -7.82
CA LEU A 200 -12.71 -28.60 -8.36
C LEU A 200 -13.00 -29.32 -9.68
N THR A 201 -14.25 -29.74 -9.91
CA THR A 201 -14.70 -30.40 -11.14
C THR A 201 -15.17 -29.42 -12.23
N SER A 202 -15.04 -28.11 -12.01
CA SER A 202 -15.49 -27.10 -12.99
C SER A 202 -14.45 -26.85 -14.07
N GLY A 203 -14.93 -26.54 -15.30
CA GLY A 203 -14.04 -26.13 -16.38
C GLY A 203 -13.23 -24.85 -16.08
N LEU A 204 -13.72 -23.97 -15.19
CA LEU A 204 -12.95 -22.82 -14.73
C LEU A 204 -11.74 -23.27 -13.88
N TYR A 205 -11.96 -24.22 -12.97
CA TYR A 205 -10.86 -24.76 -12.16
C TYR A 205 -9.80 -25.45 -13.04
N THR A 206 -10.23 -26.31 -13.97
CA THR A 206 -9.31 -26.93 -14.95
C THR A 206 -8.46 -25.89 -15.66
N LYS A 207 -9.07 -24.84 -16.20
CA LYS A 207 -8.37 -23.78 -16.93
C LYS A 207 -7.30 -23.09 -16.07
N VAL A 208 -7.64 -22.69 -14.83
CA VAL A 208 -6.70 -21.95 -13.96
C VAL A 208 -5.64 -22.86 -13.33
N TYR A 209 -5.96 -24.16 -13.20
CA TYR A 209 -5.01 -25.20 -12.80
C TYR A 209 -3.94 -25.40 -13.90
N ASP A 210 -4.35 -25.59 -15.15
CA ASP A 210 -3.46 -25.78 -16.29
C ASP A 210 -2.58 -24.55 -16.54
N GLU A 211 -3.16 -23.35 -16.39
CA GLU A 211 -2.40 -22.10 -16.50
C GLU A 211 -1.24 -22.08 -15.51
N VAL A 212 -1.54 -22.18 -14.20
CA VAL A 212 -0.49 -22.07 -13.18
C VAL A 212 0.48 -23.24 -13.21
N LYS A 213 0.02 -24.45 -13.54
CA LYS A 213 0.89 -25.63 -13.72
C LYS A 213 1.93 -25.38 -14.80
N THR A 214 1.52 -24.77 -15.91
CA THR A 214 2.37 -24.53 -17.07
C THR A 214 3.32 -23.35 -16.86
N VAL A 215 2.81 -22.17 -16.46
CA VAL A 215 3.61 -20.95 -16.39
C VAL A 215 4.28 -20.75 -15.04
N GLY A 216 3.75 -21.35 -13.97
CA GLY A 216 4.18 -21.14 -12.59
C GLY A 216 5.30 -22.08 -12.12
N ALA A 217 5.62 -23.13 -12.88
CA ALA A 217 6.69 -24.08 -12.56
C ALA A 217 8.06 -23.40 -12.49
N VAL A 218 8.93 -23.83 -11.59
CA VAL A 218 10.30 -23.29 -11.46
C VAL A 218 11.10 -23.49 -12.75
N ASP A 219 10.86 -24.57 -13.46
CA ASP A 219 11.51 -24.97 -14.72
C ASP A 219 10.65 -24.71 -15.97
N SER A 220 9.66 -23.83 -15.87
CA SER A 220 8.78 -23.48 -17.00
C SER A 220 9.58 -22.94 -18.18
N THR A 221 9.43 -23.61 -19.33
CA THR A 221 10.06 -23.21 -20.61
C THR A 221 9.22 -22.26 -21.45
N VAL A 222 7.97 -22.01 -21.02
CA VAL A 222 7.02 -21.12 -21.72
C VAL A 222 6.83 -19.77 -21.02
N ARG A 223 7.31 -19.61 -19.77
CA ARG A 223 7.27 -18.33 -19.06
C ARG A 223 8.30 -17.38 -19.66
N PRO A 224 7.88 -16.18 -20.16
CA PRO A 224 8.80 -15.16 -20.63
C PRO A 224 9.68 -14.59 -19.50
N GLN A 225 10.85 -14.06 -19.84
CA GLN A 225 11.78 -13.52 -18.84
C GLN A 225 11.19 -12.33 -18.09
N ASP A 226 10.49 -11.44 -18.78
CA ASP A 226 9.82 -10.29 -18.16
C ASP A 226 8.77 -10.71 -17.11
N ARG A 227 8.08 -11.84 -17.33
CA ARG A 227 7.16 -12.39 -16.32
C ARG A 227 7.89 -13.04 -15.15
N THR A 228 9.10 -13.57 -15.39
CA THR A 228 10.00 -14.03 -14.31
C THR A 228 10.44 -12.85 -13.44
N ASP A 229 10.87 -11.76 -14.05
CA ASP A 229 11.33 -10.55 -13.37
C ASP A 229 10.18 -9.92 -12.53
N VAL A 230 8.98 -9.81 -13.11
CA VAL A 230 7.77 -9.35 -12.44
C VAL A 230 7.42 -10.26 -11.24
N ALA A 231 7.47 -11.59 -11.40
CA ALA A 231 7.22 -12.52 -10.31
C ALA A 231 8.23 -12.39 -9.17
N GLN A 232 9.51 -12.22 -9.48
CA GLN A 232 10.58 -12.02 -8.51
C GLN A 232 10.45 -10.68 -7.79
N TYR A 233 10.11 -9.60 -8.52
CA TYR A 233 9.88 -8.28 -7.94
C TYR A 233 8.76 -8.32 -6.89
N PHE A 234 7.57 -8.80 -7.25
CA PHE A 234 6.43 -8.89 -6.34
C PHE A 234 6.52 -10.04 -5.31
N ALA A 235 7.57 -10.86 -5.35
CA ALA A 235 7.89 -11.79 -4.28
C ALA A 235 8.48 -11.08 -3.05
N VAL A 236 9.18 -9.97 -3.25
CA VAL A 236 9.87 -9.19 -2.21
C VAL A 236 9.22 -7.84 -1.93
N ALA A 237 8.62 -7.20 -2.94
CA ALA A 237 7.97 -5.91 -2.80
C ALA A 237 6.52 -6.08 -2.30
N SER A 238 6.26 -5.62 -1.08
CA SER A 238 4.92 -5.66 -0.47
C SER A 238 3.98 -4.64 -1.12
N ALA A 239 2.67 -4.88 -1.07
CA ALA A 239 1.67 -3.93 -1.57
C ALA A 239 1.78 -2.53 -0.89
N PRO A 240 1.97 -2.40 0.45
CA PRO A 240 2.24 -1.10 1.06
C PRO A 240 3.46 -0.38 0.48
N HIS A 241 4.58 -1.09 0.26
CA HIS A 241 5.78 -0.50 -0.35
C HIS A 241 5.50 0.03 -1.75
N VAL A 242 4.94 -0.80 -2.61
CA VAL A 242 4.63 -0.47 -4.02
C VAL A 242 3.72 0.73 -4.14
N TRP A 243 2.59 0.72 -3.42
CA TRP A 243 1.56 1.74 -3.60
C TRP A 243 1.92 3.08 -2.95
N ASN A 244 2.64 3.08 -1.81
CA ASN A 244 3.17 4.33 -1.25
C ASN A 244 4.27 4.92 -2.14
N GLN A 245 5.16 4.09 -2.74
CA GLN A 245 6.16 4.56 -3.69
C GLN A 245 5.53 5.16 -4.96
N ALA A 246 4.52 4.50 -5.52
CA ALA A 246 3.80 5.00 -6.70
C ALA A 246 3.05 6.30 -6.41
N ALA A 247 2.32 6.35 -5.29
CA ALA A 247 1.56 7.55 -4.91
C ALA A 247 2.46 8.76 -4.67
N ARG A 248 3.63 8.59 -4.01
CA ARG A 248 4.59 9.69 -3.80
C ARG A 248 5.09 10.26 -5.13
N GLN A 249 5.44 9.41 -6.09
CA GLN A 249 5.95 9.87 -7.40
C GLN A 249 4.90 10.70 -8.14
N VAL A 250 3.65 10.23 -8.15
CA VAL A 250 2.55 10.96 -8.82
C VAL A 250 2.21 12.25 -8.07
N SER A 251 2.10 12.22 -6.73
CA SER A 251 1.82 13.41 -5.92
C SER A 251 2.87 14.50 -6.12
N ALA A 252 4.16 14.12 -6.13
CA ALA A 252 5.26 15.05 -6.34
C ALA A 252 5.25 15.66 -7.76
N ALA A 253 4.95 14.82 -8.78
CA ALA A 253 4.89 15.28 -10.18
C ALA A 253 3.70 16.23 -10.46
N GLU A 254 2.60 16.06 -9.71
CA GLU A 254 1.39 16.89 -9.84
C GLU A 254 1.39 18.10 -8.88
N GLU A 255 2.45 18.29 -8.08
CA GLU A 255 2.58 19.40 -7.11
C GLU A 255 1.36 19.52 -6.19
N ARG A 256 0.86 18.39 -5.68
CA ARG A 256 -0.32 18.35 -4.81
C ARG A 256 -0.09 19.13 -3.52
N SER A 257 -1.16 19.75 -3.00
CA SER A 257 -1.11 20.46 -1.72
C SER A 257 -0.91 19.52 -0.54
N LEU A 258 -0.42 20.05 0.58
CA LEU A 258 -0.23 19.34 1.84
C LEU A 258 -1.50 18.61 2.29
N SER A 259 -2.67 19.27 2.22
CA SER A 259 -3.96 18.71 2.62
C SER A 259 -4.39 17.56 1.69
N GLU A 260 -4.26 17.74 0.37
CA GLU A 260 -4.56 16.69 -0.61
C GLU A 260 -3.65 15.46 -0.42
N ASN A 261 -2.36 15.67 -0.12
CA ASN A 261 -1.43 14.59 0.16
C ASN A 261 -1.78 13.87 1.46
N ALA A 262 -2.04 14.60 2.55
CA ALA A 262 -2.44 14.00 3.83
C ALA A 262 -3.69 13.12 3.67
N ARG A 263 -4.71 13.61 2.97
CA ARG A 263 -5.93 12.85 2.68
C ARG A 263 -5.67 11.63 1.79
N THR A 264 -4.86 11.80 0.74
CA THR A 264 -4.55 10.71 -0.20
C THR A 264 -3.85 9.56 0.50
N PHE A 265 -2.80 9.84 1.27
CA PHE A 265 -2.02 8.79 1.95
C PHE A 265 -2.79 8.16 3.10
N ALA A 266 -3.63 8.90 3.82
CA ALA A 266 -4.54 8.31 4.81
C ALA A 266 -5.50 7.31 4.15
N LEU A 267 -6.25 7.72 3.13
CA LEU A 267 -7.18 6.84 2.41
C LEU A 267 -6.48 5.63 1.79
N LEU A 268 -5.29 5.83 1.20
CA LEU A 268 -4.49 4.77 0.57
C LEU A 268 -4.12 3.69 1.58
N ASN A 269 -3.58 4.09 2.72
CA ASN A 269 -3.11 3.15 3.73
C ASN A 269 -4.25 2.53 4.55
N MET A 270 -5.37 3.25 4.78
CA MET A 270 -6.62 2.67 5.28
C MET A 270 -7.11 1.53 4.37
N ALA A 271 -7.17 1.78 3.05
CA ALA A 271 -7.62 0.77 2.09
C ALA A 271 -6.68 -0.43 1.98
N LEU A 272 -5.36 -0.23 2.08
CA LEU A 272 -4.35 -1.30 2.14
C LEU A 272 -4.53 -2.17 3.38
N SER A 273 -4.68 -1.56 4.56
CA SER A 273 -4.87 -2.27 5.82
C SER A 273 -6.19 -3.06 5.84
N ASP A 274 -7.30 -2.41 5.46
CA ASP A 274 -8.61 -3.05 5.39
C ASP A 274 -8.64 -4.17 4.36
N GLY A 275 -7.96 -3.99 3.23
CA GLY A 275 -7.80 -5.03 2.20
C GLY A 275 -7.09 -6.26 2.75
N LEU A 276 -6.00 -6.08 3.48
CA LEU A 276 -5.24 -7.19 4.08
C LEU A 276 -5.98 -7.87 5.22
N ALA A 277 -6.74 -7.13 6.04
CA ALA A 277 -7.59 -7.72 7.06
C ALA A 277 -8.74 -8.54 6.44
N SER A 278 -9.44 -7.95 5.47
CA SER A 278 -10.57 -8.59 4.79
C SER A 278 -10.17 -9.84 4.00
N VAL A 279 -8.98 -9.84 3.39
CA VAL A 279 -8.51 -11.03 2.68
C VAL A 279 -8.18 -12.18 3.63
N MET A 280 -7.64 -11.91 4.82
CA MET A 280 -7.37 -12.97 5.79
C MET A 280 -8.66 -13.56 6.35
N GLU A 281 -9.69 -12.75 6.50
CA GLU A 281 -11.02 -13.25 6.82
C GLU A 281 -11.52 -14.23 5.76
N ALA A 282 -11.51 -13.85 4.48
CA ALA A 282 -11.95 -14.72 3.39
C ALA A 282 -11.07 -15.98 3.23
N LYS A 283 -9.74 -15.83 3.38
CA LYS A 283 -8.80 -16.97 3.30
C LYS A 283 -9.10 -18.05 4.33
N TYR A 284 -9.32 -17.69 5.59
CA TYR A 284 -9.62 -18.63 6.66
C TYR A 284 -11.11 -19.02 6.73
N GLN A 285 -11.96 -18.36 5.97
CA GLN A 285 -13.33 -18.82 5.73
C GLN A 285 -13.37 -19.98 4.73
N TYR A 286 -12.58 -19.89 3.64
CA TYR A 286 -12.61 -20.89 2.55
C TYR A 286 -11.52 -21.98 2.68
N VAL A 287 -10.40 -21.67 3.33
CA VAL A 287 -9.28 -22.57 3.58
C VAL A 287 -8.80 -23.30 2.31
N PHE A 288 -8.79 -22.61 1.16
CA PHE A 288 -8.53 -23.22 -0.14
C PHE A 288 -7.05 -23.51 -0.37
N TRP A 289 -6.75 -24.66 -0.94
CA TRP A 289 -5.38 -25.14 -1.16
C TRP A 289 -4.58 -24.28 -2.13
N ARG A 290 -3.25 -24.43 -2.08
CA ARG A 290 -2.30 -23.76 -2.97
C ARG A 290 -2.04 -24.59 -4.22
N PRO A 291 -1.60 -23.97 -5.35
CA PRO A 291 -1.17 -24.71 -6.55
C PRO A 291 -0.16 -25.80 -6.24
N TYR A 292 0.78 -25.58 -5.33
CA TYR A 292 1.73 -26.60 -4.89
C TYR A 292 1.06 -27.91 -4.48
N THR A 293 0.04 -27.86 -3.64
CA THR A 293 -0.68 -29.06 -3.18
C THR A 293 -1.59 -29.59 -4.26
N ALA A 294 -2.35 -28.71 -4.93
CA ALA A 294 -3.32 -29.07 -5.95
C ALA A 294 -2.69 -29.82 -7.14
N ILE A 295 -1.58 -29.28 -7.67
CA ILE A 295 -0.93 -29.89 -8.85
C ILE A 295 -0.27 -31.21 -8.52
N ARG A 296 0.29 -31.34 -7.32
CA ARG A 296 0.91 -32.61 -6.88
C ARG A 296 -0.10 -33.72 -6.56
N ALA A 297 -1.35 -33.37 -6.30
CA ALA A 297 -2.45 -34.26 -5.96
C ALA A 297 -3.65 -34.14 -6.92
N GLY A 298 -3.40 -33.78 -8.18
CA GLY A 298 -4.47 -33.55 -9.18
C GLY A 298 -5.34 -34.78 -9.46
N ASP A 299 -4.86 -35.96 -9.21
CA ASP A 299 -5.63 -37.23 -9.34
C ASP A 299 -6.64 -37.45 -8.20
N THR A 300 -6.61 -36.60 -7.16
CA THR A 300 -7.49 -36.78 -5.98
C THR A 300 -8.70 -35.83 -6.00
N ASP A 301 -8.73 -34.83 -6.84
CA ASP A 301 -9.73 -33.74 -6.84
C ASP A 301 -11.07 -34.09 -7.52
N GLY A 302 -11.17 -35.31 -8.10
CA GLY A 302 -12.35 -35.78 -8.79
C GLY A 302 -12.56 -35.18 -10.16
N ASN A 303 -11.59 -34.44 -10.69
CA ASN A 303 -11.62 -33.85 -12.03
C ASN A 303 -10.70 -34.61 -12.99
N PRO A 304 -11.23 -35.35 -13.96
CA PRO A 304 -10.41 -36.13 -14.89
C PRO A 304 -9.57 -35.29 -15.86
N GLN A 305 -9.68 -33.96 -15.81
CA GLN A 305 -8.93 -33.03 -16.65
C GLN A 305 -7.75 -32.37 -15.93
N THR A 306 -7.53 -32.67 -14.65
CA THR A 306 -6.42 -32.16 -13.85
C THR A 306 -5.37 -33.24 -13.66
N ASP A 307 -4.39 -33.31 -14.56
CA ASP A 307 -3.31 -34.26 -14.49
C ASP A 307 -2.34 -33.91 -13.34
N PRO A 308 -1.98 -34.84 -12.43
CA PRO A 308 -1.04 -34.59 -11.36
C PRO A 308 0.40 -34.45 -11.87
N ASP A 309 1.21 -33.69 -11.15
CA ASP A 309 2.66 -33.71 -11.24
C ASP A 309 3.28 -33.74 -9.83
N PRO A 310 3.64 -34.93 -9.30
CA PRO A 310 4.19 -35.08 -7.95
C PRO A 310 5.52 -34.33 -7.73
N THR A 311 6.19 -33.91 -8.80
CA THR A 311 7.50 -33.23 -8.75
C THR A 311 7.37 -31.71 -8.88
N TRP A 312 6.21 -31.20 -9.25
CA TRP A 312 5.96 -29.79 -9.52
C TRP A 312 6.37 -28.88 -8.35
N THR A 313 7.08 -27.80 -8.67
CA THR A 313 7.56 -26.82 -7.71
C THR A 313 7.32 -25.40 -8.27
N PRO A 314 6.79 -24.46 -7.47
CA PRO A 314 6.58 -23.10 -7.91
C PRO A 314 7.89 -22.32 -8.07
N LEU A 315 7.87 -21.27 -8.89
CA LEU A 315 9.02 -20.36 -9.08
C LEU A 315 9.41 -19.64 -7.79
N ILE A 316 8.41 -19.17 -7.03
CA ILE A 316 8.65 -18.45 -5.78
C ILE A 316 8.05 -19.19 -4.58
N SER A 317 8.57 -18.88 -3.39
CA SER A 317 8.13 -19.54 -2.14
C SER A 317 6.64 -19.32 -1.88
N THR A 318 5.93 -20.40 -1.57
CA THR A 318 4.51 -20.37 -1.24
C THR A 318 4.29 -19.82 0.18
N PRO A 319 3.48 -18.76 0.36
CA PRO A 319 3.17 -18.24 1.69
C PRO A 319 2.37 -19.22 2.56
N CYS A 320 2.63 -19.19 3.89
CA CYS A 320 2.03 -20.11 4.86
C CYS A 320 0.59 -19.71 5.27
N PHE A 321 -0.31 -19.58 4.30
CA PHE A 321 -1.74 -19.34 4.50
C PHE A 321 -2.54 -19.74 3.25
N PRO A 322 -3.88 -19.95 3.36
CA PRO A 322 -4.71 -20.40 2.25
C PRO A 322 -4.60 -19.55 0.98
N SER A 323 -4.88 -20.17 -0.18
CA SER A 323 -4.69 -19.51 -1.48
C SER A 323 -5.73 -18.41 -1.73
N TYR A 324 -7.00 -18.75 -1.68
CA TYR A 324 -8.13 -17.95 -2.15
C TYR A 324 -8.71 -17.01 -1.07
N PRO A 325 -9.00 -15.74 -1.43
CA PRO A 325 -8.54 -14.99 -2.59
C PRO A 325 -7.10 -14.49 -2.44
N SER A 326 -6.50 -13.85 -3.48
CA SER A 326 -5.12 -13.34 -3.41
C SER A 326 -4.99 -12.09 -2.56
N ALA A 327 -4.09 -12.12 -1.56
CA ALA A 327 -3.84 -10.95 -0.70
C ALA A 327 -3.21 -9.78 -1.46
N HIS A 328 -2.30 -10.04 -2.39
CA HIS A 328 -1.69 -9.02 -3.22
C HIS A 328 -2.74 -8.33 -4.11
N ALA A 329 -3.65 -9.09 -4.73
CA ALA A 329 -4.73 -8.52 -5.53
C ALA A 329 -5.66 -7.67 -4.67
N VAL A 330 -6.17 -8.18 -3.52
CA VAL A 330 -7.10 -7.39 -2.67
C VAL A 330 -6.47 -6.06 -2.26
N ALA A 331 -5.26 -6.09 -1.69
CA ALA A 331 -4.60 -4.88 -1.23
C ALA A 331 -4.31 -3.91 -2.38
N SER A 332 -3.81 -4.41 -3.51
CA SER A 332 -3.42 -3.56 -4.64
C SER A 332 -4.60 -2.98 -5.40
N TYR A 333 -5.67 -3.71 -5.60
CA TYR A 333 -6.87 -3.16 -6.23
C TYR A 333 -7.62 -2.17 -5.34
N ALA A 334 -7.54 -2.34 -4.00
CA ALA A 334 -8.05 -1.34 -3.06
C ALA A 334 -7.23 -0.04 -3.13
N ALA A 335 -5.91 -0.15 -3.09
CA ALA A 335 -4.99 0.98 -3.23
C ALA A 335 -5.11 1.67 -4.59
N ARG A 336 -5.14 0.89 -5.68
CA ARG A 336 -5.38 1.42 -7.04
C ARG A 336 -6.64 2.28 -7.07
N LYS A 337 -7.73 1.80 -6.48
CA LYS A 337 -9.00 2.54 -6.49
C LYS A 337 -8.91 3.87 -5.78
N ILE A 338 -8.17 3.94 -4.67
CA ILE A 338 -7.89 5.21 -3.98
C ILE A 338 -7.01 6.11 -4.86
N ALA A 339 -5.88 5.59 -5.38
CA ALA A 339 -4.97 6.36 -6.21
C ALA A 339 -5.68 6.95 -7.44
N GLU A 340 -6.48 6.17 -8.17
CA GLU A 340 -7.29 6.65 -9.30
C GLU A 340 -8.29 7.76 -8.90
N LYS A 341 -8.79 7.75 -7.66
CA LYS A 341 -9.77 8.73 -7.17
C LYS A 341 -9.14 10.01 -6.63
N THR A 342 -7.96 9.92 -6.04
CA THR A 342 -7.29 11.07 -5.41
C THR A 342 -6.22 11.69 -6.30
N LEU A 343 -5.51 10.87 -7.08
CA LEU A 343 -4.42 11.30 -7.97
C LEU A 343 -4.82 11.31 -9.45
N GLY A 344 -6.06 10.90 -9.76
CA GLY A 344 -6.53 10.83 -11.14
C GLY A 344 -6.26 9.49 -11.81
N SER A 345 -6.93 9.25 -12.93
CA SER A 345 -6.82 8.01 -13.74
C SER A 345 -6.13 8.23 -15.09
N GLY A 346 -5.48 9.38 -15.24
CA GLY A 346 -4.74 9.75 -16.45
C GLY A 346 -3.44 9.00 -16.63
N THR A 347 -2.60 9.51 -17.52
CA THR A 347 -1.23 9.01 -17.70
C THR A 347 -0.39 9.41 -16.49
N ILE A 348 0.29 8.45 -15.92
CA ILE A 348 1.28 8.64 -14.85
C ILE A 348 2.68 8.32 -15.38
N ASP A 349 3.71 8.67 -14.63
CA ASP A 349 5.09 8.21 -14.84
C ASP A 349 5.61 7.67 -13.52
N VAL A 350 5.58 6.35 -13.38
CA VAL A 350 5.98 5.65 -12.14
C VAL A 350 7.04 4.63 -12.43
N THR A 351 8.13 4.74 -11.69
CA THR A 351 9.23 3.77 -11.70
C THR A 351 9.30 3.06 -10.36
N LEU A 352 9.16 1.74 -10.37
CA LEU A 352 9.28 0.91 -9.19
C LEU A 352 10.58 0.12 -9.19
N SER A 353 11.30 0.17 -8.09
CA SER A 353 12.50 -0.61 -7.82
C SER A 353 12.50 -1.12 -6.38
N HIS A 354 13.25 -2.20 -6.11
CA HIS A 354 13.34 -2.76 -4.76
C HIS A 354 14.76 -3.28 -4.50
N PRO A 355 15.38 -2.97 -3.33
CA PRO A 355 16.76 -3.42 -3.04
C PRO A 355 16.95 -4.93 -3.04
N GLY A 356 15.91 -5.72 -2.77
CA GLY A 356 15.95 -7.18 -2.81
C GLY A 356 16.06 -7.79 -4.21
N VAL A 357 15.83 -6.99 -5.27
CA VAL A 357 15.94 -7.38 -6.69
C VAL A 357 16.48 -6.18 -7.50
N PRO A 358 17.74 -5.79 -7.27
CA PRO A 358 18.29 -4.51 -7.79
C PRO A 358 18.32 -4.44 -9.32
N ASP A 359 18.33 -5.59 -10.01
CA ASP A 359 18.39 -5.67 -11.46
C ASP A 359 17.02 -5.54 -12.14
N VAL A 360 15.93 -5.48 -11.35
CA VAL A 360 14.56 -5.34 -11.85
C VAL A 360 14.02 -3.94 -11.58
N THR A 361 13.69 -3.25 -12.66
CA THR A 361 13.01 -1.95 -12.63
C THR A 361 11.76 -2.00 -13.49
N LEU A 362 10.63 -1.62 -12.94
CA LEU A 362 9.33 -1.66 -13.61
C LEU A 362 8.82 -0.23 -13.86
N HIS A 363 8.37 0.05 -15.09
CA HIS A 363 7.84 1.34 -15.51
C HIS A 363 6.36 1.25 -15.83
N TYR A 364 5.58 2.18 -15.31
CA TYR A 364 4.13 2.20 -15.47
C TYR A 364 3.62 3.58 -15.89
N THR A 365 2.75 3.58 -16.89
CA THR A 365 2.06 4.78 -17.39
C THR A 365 0.59 4.84 -16.95
N ARG A 366 0.10 3.81 -16.26
CA ARG A 366 -1.25 3.74 -15.66
C ARG A 366 -1.21 2.87 -14.41
N PHE A 367 -1.97 3.23 -13.39
CA PHE A 367 -2.11 2.42 -12.18
C PHE A 367 -2.63 1.00 -12.44
N SER A 368 -3.44 0.81 -13.50
CA SER A 368 -3.94 -0.53 -13.85
C SER A 368 -2.84 -1.50 -14.23
N GLN A 369 -1.76 -1.04 -14.87
CA GLN A 369 -0.64 -1.90 -15.25
C GLN A 369 0.08 -2.49 -14.02
N ILE A 370 0.13 -1.75 -12.90
CA ILE A 370 0.68 -2.27 -11.64
C ILE A 370 -0.15 -3.46 -11.15
N THR A 371 -1.49 -3.36 -11.22
CA THR A 371 -2.37 -4.47 -10.79
C THR A 371 -2.33 -5.64 -11.76
N ASP A 372 -2.22 -5.39 -13.06
CA ASP A 372 -2.10 -6.43 -14.08
C ASP A 372 -0.81 -7.25 -13.87
N ASP A 373 0.33 -6.56 -13.61
CA ASP A 373 1.59 -7.23 -13.29
C ASP A 373 1.54 -7.96 -11.94
N ILE A 374 0.83 -7.45 -10.94
CA ILE A 374 0.63 -8.16 -9.67
C ILE A 374 -0.15 -9.46 -9.87
N ASP A 375 -1.21 -9.45 -10.67
CA ASP A 375 -1.97 -10.66 -10.97
C ASP A 375 -1.10 -11.70 -11.68
N ASP A 376 -0.33 -11.28 -12.67
CA ASP A 376 0.62 -12.14 -13.35
C ASP A 376 1.72 -12.64 -12.42
N ALA A 377 2.30 -11.77 -11.59
CA ALA A 377 3.36 -12.14 -10.66
C ALA A 377 3.00 -13.34 -9.77
N ARG A 378 1.74 -13.45 -9.35
CA ARG A 378 1.30 -14.53 -8.46
C ARG A 378 1.04 -15.83 -9.20
N VAL A 379 0.52 -15.76 -10.44
CA VAL A 379 0.26 -16.93 -11.28
C VAL A 379 1.56 -17.45 -11.88
N PHE A 380 2.35 -16.58 -12.50
CA PHE A 380 3.68 -16.94 -13.05
C PHE A 380 4.70 -17.30 -11.95
N GLY A 381 4.49 -16.80 -10.73
CA GLY A 381 5.22 -17.22 -9.54
C GLY A 381 4.83 -18.61 -9.02
N GLY A 382 3.72 -19.19 -9.51
CA GLY A 382 3.28 -20.55 -9.17
C GLY A 382 2.58 -20.67 -7.82
N ILE A 383 2.10 -19.59 -7.21
CA ILE A 383 1.59 -19.62 -5.84
C ILE A 383 0.11 -19.27 -5.71
N HIS A 384 -0.53 -18.91 -6.81
CA HIS A 384 -1.97 -18.61 -6.89
C HIS A 384 -2.57 -19.07 -8.22
N PHE A 385 -3.84 -19.42 -8.19
CA PHE A 385 -4.66 -19.58 -9.39
C PHE A 385 -5.12 -18.20 -9.90
N ARG A 386 -5.38 -18.07 -11.22
CA ARG A 386 -5.94 -16.84 -11.80
C ARG A 386 -7.27 -16.44 -11.13
N SER A 387 -8.09 -17.39 -10.80
CA SER A 387 -9.34 -17.16 -10.06
C SER A 387 -9.16 -16.49 -8.70
N ASP A 388 -8.00 -16.72 -8.03
CA ASP A 388 -7.69 -16.03 -6.76
C ASP A 388 -7.44 -14.55 -6.99
N GLN A 389 -6.80 -14.20 -8.13
CA GLN A 389 -6.55 -12.82 -8.54
C GLN A 389 -7.86 -12.11 -8.89
N ASP A 390 -8.70 -12.75 -9.72
CA ASP A 390 -9.99 -12.20 -10.16
C ASP A 390 -10.91 -11.91 -8.97
N ALA A 391 -10.97 -12.83 -8.01
CA ALA A 391 -11.76 -12.65 -6.80
C ALA A 391 -11.17 -11.57 -5.88
N GLY A 392 -9.85 -11.57 -5.72
CA GLY A 392 -9.13 -10.57 -4.94
C GLY A 392 -9.27 -9.17 -5.54
N GLY A 393 -9.14 -9.02 -6.85
CA GLY A 393 -9.34 -7.75 -7.55
C GLY A 393 -10.73 -7.16 -7.33
N LYS A 394 -11.79 -7.99 -7.46
CA LYS A 394 -13.18 -7.56 -7.21
C LYS A 394 -13.40 -7.13 -5.75
N GLN A 395 -12.87 -7.88 -4.79
CA GLN A 395 -12.95 -7.55 -3.37
C GLN A 395 -12.21 -6.23 -3.10
N GLY A 396 -10.98 -6.07 -3.60
CA GLY A 396 -10.17 -4.86 -3.43
C GLY A 396 -10.83 -3.62 -4.01
N LEU A 397 -11.34 -3.69 -5.24
CA LEU A 397 -12.08 -2.56 -5.85
C LEU A 397 -13.30 -2.14 -5.02
N SER A 398 -14.01 -3.10 -4.41
CA SER A 398 -15.17 -2.82 -3.57
C SER A 398 -14.75 -2.13 -2.27
N ILE A 399 -13.67 -2.59 -1.63
CA ILE A 399 -13.08 -1.99 -0.44
C ILE A 399 -12.61 -0.56 -0.74
N GLY A 400 -11.78 -0.37 -1.75
CA GLY A 400 -11.26 0.96 -2.10
C GLY A 400 -12.35 1.96 -2.46
N ARG A 401 -13.40 1.51 -3.18
CA ARG A 401 -14.57 2.34 -3.46
C ARG A 401 -15.30 2.75 -2.18
N TYR A 402 -15.51 1.80 -1.26
CA TYR A 402 -16.20 2.08 -0.01
C TYR A 402 -15.40 3.05 0.86
N VAL A 403 -14.11 2.78 1.06
CA VAL A 403 -13.20 3.64 1.85
C VAL A 403 -13.22 5.07 1.31
N TYR A 404 -13.10 5.27 -0.01
CA TYR A 404 -13.11 6.60 -0.62
C TYR A 404 -14.41 7.37 -0.39
N HIS A 405 -15.57 6.70 -0.49
CA HIS A 405 -16.87 7.38 -0.43
C HIS A 405 -17.40 7.61 0.99
N HIS A 406 -16.89 6.90 1.99
CA HIS A 406 -17.41 6.93 3.34
C HIS A 406 -16.46 7.53 4.38
N ASN A 407 -15.21 7.82 4.00
CA ASN A 407 -14.21 8.38 4.92
C ASN A 407 -13.58 9.63 4.35
N LEU A 408 -13.18 10.55 5.22
CA LEU A 408 -12.38 11.75 4.90
C LEU A 408 -12.94 12.51 3.69
N ARG A 409 -14.24 12.73 3.63
CA ARG A 409 -14.89 13.36 2.47
C ARG A 409 -14.62 14.85 2.44
N PRO A 410 -14.37 15.45 1.26
CA PRO A 410 -14.28 16.90 1.13
C PRO A 410 -15.55 17.59 1.65
N ARG A 411 -15.36 18.74 2.33
CA ARG A 411 -16.44 19.58 2.87
C ARG A 411 -16.86 20.66 1.92
#